data_3eb5598187b633df8b74b48014eaff13
#
_entry.id   3eb5598187b633df8b74b48014eaff13
#
_cell.length_a   1.000
_cell.length_b   1.000
_cell.length_c   1.000
_cell.angle_alpha   90.00
_cell.angle_beta   90.00
_cell.angle_gamma   90.00
#
_symmetry.space_group_name_H-M   'P 1'
#
loop_
_entity.id
_entity.type
_entity.pdbx_description
1 polymer ?
#
loop_
_entity_poly.entity_id
_entity_poly.type
_entity_poly.pdbx_seq_one_letter_code
_entity_poly.pdbx_strand_id
1 'polypeptide(L)'
;MLRRLWRRLAWTFFRTTFSKRRQVAKQAARDQSASQDMTRSFSKSTIPIAAGLALLLLACDAADLPEELTQGPSPALPEPSPGLMPTINVAKAIGWAKGEQPKPATGLKVKAFASGLDHPRWLYALPNGDVLVAETNAPKRPEGRTGVKGWIMGLAMKRAGADVPSANRIRLLRDADSDGEAETKSAFLKNLNSPFGVTLLGNDLYVANTDAVVRFPYVEGQTEITHPGEKVGDLPAGRINHHWTKSLVPSPDGTQLYVGVGSNSNIAEHGLDKETGRAAIHQIDVETGKSRVFASGLRNPVGMDFNPETGKLWVVVNERDELGSDLVPDYLTSVKEGGFYGWPFSYWGQHVDERVEPQRPDRVAEAISPDYGLGTHAAPLGLTFAKGSTLPQIYQSGAFIGLHGSWNRVPLSGYKVIFVPFTGGSPSGKPIDVLTEFLNDEGEARGRPVGVAIDNTGALLVADDVGNTIWRVTSAFQTAATKRSVPK
;
A
#
# COMPACT_ATOMS: atom_id res chain seq x y z
N MET A 1 -21.38 -23.21 -40.85
CA MET A 1 -22.28 -22.26 -41.52
C MET A 1 -22.47 -20.94 -40.76
N LEU A 2 -22.24 -20.88 -39.47
CA LEU A 2 -22.42 -19.66 -38.64
C LEU A 2 -21.31 -18.58 -38.76
N ARG A 3 -20.08 -18.93 -39.12
CA ARG A 3 -18.99 -17.94 -39.30
C ARG A 3 -19.11 -16.97 -40.47
N ARG A 4 -19.99 -17.25 -41.46
CA ARG A 4 -20.23 -16.35 -42.60
C ARG A 4 -21.33 -15.31 -42.38
N LEU A 5 -22.22 -15.52 -41.42
CA LEU A 5 -23.27 -14.54 -41.06
C LEU A 5 -22.73 -13.36 -40.24
N TRP A 6 -21.80 -13.59 -39.34
CA TRP A 6 -21.23 -12.54 -38.49
C TRP A 6 -20.38 -11.51 -39.23
N ARG A 7 -19.69 -11.94 -40.29
CA ARG A 7 -18.92 -10.98 -41.13
C ARG A 7 -19.80 -10.05 -41.97
N ARG A 8 -21.03 -10.41 -42.30
CA ARG A 8 -21.95 -9.54 -43.04
C ARG A 8 -22.68 -8.53 -42.14
N LEU A 9 -22.98 -8.85 -40.94
CA LEU A 9 -23.63 -7.95 -39.96
C LEU A 9 -22.67 -6.84 -39.48
N ALA A 10 -21.42 -7.15 -39.22
CA ALA A 10 -20.41 -6.19 -38.81
C ALA A 10 -20.11 -5.15 -39.90
N TRP A 11 -20.16 -5.55 -41.20
CA TRP A 11 -19.88 -4.66 -42.31
C TRP A 11 -21.03 -3.67 -42.60
N THR A 12 -22.25 -4.04 -42.28
CA THR A 12 -23.44 -3.18 -42.46
C THR A 12 -23.53 -2.12 -41.37
N PHE A 13 -23.17 -2.47 -40.13
CA PHE A 13 -23.16 -1.51 -39.00
C PHE A 13 -22.08 -0.44 -39.16
N PHE A 14 -20.90 -0.81 -39.67
CA PHE A 14 -19.82 0.17 -39.94
C PHE A 14 -20.15 1.17 -41.02
N ARG A 15 -20.89 0.79 -42.07
CA ARG A 15 -21.27 1.70 -43.17
C ARG A 15 -22.33 2.74 -42.79
N THR A 16 -23.27 2.41 -41.94
CA THR A 16 -24.35 3.34 -41.54
C THR A 16 -23.89 4.40 -40.55
N THR A 17 -22.95 4.07 -39.66
CA THR A 17 -22.43 5.03 -38.69
C THR A 17 -21.46 6.05 -39.32
N PHE A 18 -20.66 5.63 -40.27
CA PHE A 18 -19.74 6.54 -41.01
C PHE A 18 -20.45 7.48 -41.99
N SER A 19 -21.59 7.07 -42.55
CA SER A 19 -22.38 7.90 -43.46
C SER A 19 -23.06 9.07 -42.72
N LYS A 20 -23.61 8.85 -41.51
CA LYS A 20 -24.23 9.92 -40.71
C LYS A 20 -23.22 10.96 -40.23
N ARG A 21 -22.00 10.54 -39.83
CA ARG A 21 -20.96 11.48 -39.40
C ARG A 21 -20.41 12.36 -40.54
N ARG A 22 -20.40 11.86 -41.76
CA ARG A 22 -20.00 12.67 -42.96
C ARG A 22 -21.04 13.72 -43.38
N GLN A 23 -22.31 13.49 -43.11
CA GLN A 23 -23.34 14.49 -43.41
C GLN A 23 -23.35 15.64 -42.41
N VAL A 24 -23.15 15.37 -41.11
CA VAL A 24 -23.05 16.41 -40.08
C VAL A 24 -21.80 17.28 -40.28
N ALA A 25 -20.67 16.68 -40.63
CA ALA A 25 -19.43 17.43 -40.92
C ALA A 25 -19.51 18.31 -42.18
N LYS A 26 -20.28 17.91 -43.20
CA LYS A 26 -20.52 18.73 -44.42
C LYS A 26 -21.48 19.88 -44.16
N GLN A 27 -22.40 19.77 -43.22
CA GLN A 27 -23.34 20.85 -42.84
C GLN A 27 -22.59 21.92 -42.04
N ALA A 28 -21.76 21.53 -41.06
CA ALA A 28 -20.93 22.45 -40.29
C ALA A 28 -19.90 23.23 -41.11
N ALA A 29 -19.38 22.61 -42.19
CA ALA A 29 -18.42 23.26 -43.10
C ALA A 29 -19.07 24.25 -44.05
N ARG A 30 -20.40 24.16 -44.33
CA ARG A 30 -21.14 25.12 -45.18
C ARG A 30 -21.56 26.39 -44.43
N ASP A 31 -21.78 26.29 -43.12
CA ASP A 31 -22.19 27.45 -42.32
C ASP A 31 -21.00 28.34 -41.88
N GLN A 32 -19.74 27.88 -42.07
CA GLN A 32 -18.54 28.69 -41.84
C GLN A 32 -18.01 29.44 -43.09
N SER A 33 -18.54 29.19 -44.28
CA SER A 33 -18.08 29.85 -45.49
C SER A 33 -18.77 31.17 -45.83
N ALA A 34 -19.72 31.64 -45.00
CA ALA A 34 -20.51 32.85 -45.24
C ALA A 34 -20.04 34.13 -44.54
N SER A 35 -18.94 34.09 -43.79
CA SER A 35 -18.39 35.29 -43.16
C SER A 35 -16.84 35.24 -43.13
N GLN A 36 -16.19 35.62 -44.20
CA GLN A 36 -14.85 36.25 -44.20
C GLN A 36 -14.34 36.43 -45.63
N ASP A 37 -14.75 37.47 -46.25
CA ASP A 37 -13.89 38.17 -47.20
C ASP A 37 -13.34 39.39 -46.46
N MET A 38 -12.09 39.41 -46.12
CA MET A 38 -11.10 40.49 -46.23
C MET A 38 -9.76 40.18 -45.55
N THR A 39 -8.75 40.49 -46.35
CA THR A 39 -7.33 40.75 -46.03
C THR A 39 -6.35 39.56 -45.91
N ARG A 40 -5.55 39.48 -46.97
CA ARG A 40 -4.29 38.72 -47.11
C ARG A 40 -3.21 39.25 -46.20
N SER A 41 -2.46 38.34 -45.53
CA SER A 41 -1.00 38.46 -45.47
C SER A 41 -0.38 37.10 -45.13
N PHE A 42 0.66 36.72 -45.88
CA PHE A 42 1.41 35.46 -45.75
C PHE A 42 2.26 35.43 -44.48
N SER A 43 2.16 34.36 -43.68
CA SER A 43 3.27 33.90 -42.86
C SER A 43 3.18 32.36 -42.75
N LYS A 44 4.22 31.68 -43.23
CA LYS A 44 4.41 30.25 -43.06
C LYS A 44 4.74 29.99 -41.58
N SER A 45 3.89 29.26 -40.85
CA SER A 45 4.26 28.70 -39.58
C SER A 45 3.83 27.23 -39.49
N THR A 46 4.82 26.44 -39.35
CA THR A 46 4.80 25.02 -38.99
C THR A 46 4.24 24.83 -37.57
N ILE A 47 2.98 24.47 -37.39
CA ILE A 47 2.44 23.89 -36.17
C ILE A 47 1.20 23.06 -36.52
N PRO A 48 1.32 21.72 -36.61
CA PRO A 48 0.18 20.91 -36.15
C PRO A 48 0.54 19.68 -35.30
N ILE A 49 1.76 19.54 -34.79
CA ILE A 49 2.12 18.36 -33.96
C ILE A 49 1.92 18.61 -32.47
N ALA A 50 2.07 19.84 -31.98
CA ALA A 50 1.93 20.17 -30.58
C ALA A 50 0.48 20.15 -30.05
N ALA A 51 -0.51 20.47 -30.90
CA ALA A 51 -1.92 20.46 -30.47
C ALA A 51 -2.50 19.03 -30.33
N GLY A 52 -1.99 18.05 -31.08
CA GLY A 52 -2.37 16.65 -30.95
C GLY A 52 -1.83 15.99 -29.69
N LEU A 53 -0.65 16.40 -29.22
CA LEU A 53 -0.06 15.87 -27.99
C LEU A 53 -0.70 16.44 -26.71
N ALA A 54 -1.20 17.68 -26.77
CA ALA A 54 -1.88 18.32 -25.63
C ALA A 54 -3.28 17.75 -25.38
N LEU A 55 -3.99 17.26 -26.42
CA LEU A 55 -5.28 16.58 -26.25
C LEU A 55 -5.17 15.14 -25.76
N LEU A 56 -4.01 14.50 -25.90
CA LEU A 56 -3.75 13.16 -25.36
C LEU A 56 -3.44 13.18 -23.85
N LEU A 57 -3.14 14.33 -23.27
CA LEU A 57 -2.87 14.50 -21.85
C LEU A 57 -4.14 14.72 -20.99
N LEU A 58 -5.33 14.82 -21.60
CA LEU A 58 -6.61 15.08 -20.93
C LEU A 58 -7.47 13.82 -20.71
N ALA A 59 -6.98 12.64 -21.04
CA ALA A 59 -7.68 11.38 -20.76
C ALA A 59 -7.09 10.69 -19.51
N CYS A 60 -6.86 11.43 -18.41
CA CYS A 60 -6.77 10.83 -17.10
C CYS A 60 -8.18 10.45 -16.70
N ASP A 61 -8.45 9.17 -16.55
CA ASP A 61 -9.67 8.66 -15.98
C ASP A 61 -9.79 9.17 -14.54
N ALA A 62 -10.61 10.19 -14.34
CA ALA A 62 -10.89 10.74 -13.02
C ALA A 62 -11.91 9.84 -12.31
N ALA A 63 -11.85 9.77 -10.98
CA ALA A 63 -12.83 9.08 -10.20
C ALA A 63 -14.19 9.79 -10.28
N ASP A 64 -15.24 9.02 -10.53
CA ASP A 64 -16.62 9.47 -10.54
C ASP A 64 -17.28 9.31 -9.17
N LEU A 65 -16.74 8.39 -8.32
CA LEU A 65 -17.28 8.09 -7.01
C LEU A 65 -16.54 8.86 -5.90
N PRO A 66 -17.27 9.44 -4.93
CA PRO A 66 -16.68 9.87 -3.67
C PRO A 66 -15.93 8.72 -2.95
N GLU A 67 -14.76 9.00 -2.38
CA GLU A 67 -13.92 7.99 -1.71
C GLU A 67 -14.70 7.20 -0.65
N GLU A 68 -15.61 7.87 0.07
CA GLU A 68 -16.42 7.28 1.14
C GLU A 68 -17.34 6.15 0.67
N LEU A 69 -17.72 6.14 -0.61
CA LEU A 69 -18.51 5.06 -1.18
C LEU A 69 -17.70 3.79 -1.44
N THR A 70 -16.39 3.91 -1.58
CA THR A 70 -15.45 2.79 -1.75
C THR A 70 -14.89 2.26 -0.43
N GLN A 71 -15.39 2.76 0.71
CA GLN A 71 -14.99 2.38 2.06
C GLN A 71 -16.12 1.69 2.82
N GLY A 72 -15.75 0.80 3.75
CA GLY A 72 -16.71 0.13 4.63
C GLY A 72 -16.97 -1.34 4.28
N PRO A 73 -17.91 -1.99 5.00
CA PRO A 73 -18.21 -3.42 4.81
C PRO A 73 -18.86 -3.75 3.46
N SER A 74 -19.43 -2.76 2.79
CA SER A 74 -20.12 -2.91 1.50
C SER A 74 -19.77 -1.74 0.59
N PRO A 75 -18.52 -1.71 0.06
CA PRO A 75 -18.11 -0.65 -0.83
C PRO A 75 -18.82 -0.73 -2.18
N ALA A 76 -18.97 0.41 -2.84
CA ALA A 76 -19.45 0.46 -4.22
C ALA A 76 -18.38 -0.12 -5.15
N LEU A 77 -18.80 -0.98 -6.06
CA LEU A 77 -17.97 -1.61 -7.09
C LEU A 77 -18.59 -1.29 -8.45
N PRO A 78 -18.20 -0.20 -9.11
CA PRO A 78 -18.71 0.15 -10.43
C PRO A 78 -18.17 -0.83 -11.50
N GLU A 79 -18.71 -0.75 -12.72
CA GLU A 79 -18.14 -1.47 -13.85
C GLU A 79 -16.72 -1.01 -14.16
N PRO A 80 -15.81 -1.92 -14.55
CA PRO A 80 -14.47 -1.55 -14.95
C PRO A 80 -14.43 -0.50 -16.07
N SER A 81 -13.66 0.55 -15.87
CA SER A 81 -13.45 1.64 -16.84
C SER A 81 -11.95 1.79 -17.16
N PRO A 82 -11.32 0.78 -17.79
CA PRO A 82 -9.91 0.87 -18.12
C PRO A 82 -9.67 1.92 -19.19
N GLY A 83 -8.87 2.93 -18.90
CA GLY A 83 -8.43 3.92 -19.88
C GLY A 83 -7.56 3.29 -20.99
N LEU A 84 -7.41 3.99 -22.13
CA LEU A 84 -6.48 3.58 -23.19
C LEU A 84 -5.02 3.56 -22.73
N MET A 85 -4.70 4.34 -21.71
CA MET A 85 -3.40 4.38 -21.03
C MET A 85 -3.63 4.33 -19.51
N PRO A 86 -2.74 3.67 -18.77
CA PRO A 86 -2.81 3.68 -17.30
C PRO A 86 -2.77 5.12 -16.77
N THR A 87 -3.67 5.45 -15.85
CA THR A 87 -3.62 6.70 -15.10
C THR A 87 -2.33 6.75 -14.28
N ILE A 88 -1.54 7.81 -14.43
CA ILE A 88 -0.33 8.05 -13.63
C ILE A 88 -0.48 9.43 -12.99
N ASN A 89 -0.78 9.44 -11.70
CA ASN A 89 -0.93 10.65 -10.90
C ASN A 89 -0.13 10.51 -9.60
N VAL A 90 1.13 10.92 -9.64
CA VAL A 90 2.09 10.72 -8.55
C VAL A 90 2.30 12.03 -7.82
N ALA A 91 1.98 12.06 -6.53
CA ALA A 91 2.33 13.18 -5.66
C ALA A 91 3.85 13.35 -5.61
N LYS A 92 4.33 14.56 -5.82
CA LYS A 92 5.76 14.88 -5.68
C LYS A 92 6.14 14.87 -4.21
N ALA A 93 7.17 14.09 -3.86
CA ALA A 93 7.71 14.08 -2.51
C ALA A 93 8.49 15.38 -2.23
N ILE A 94 8.11 16.10 -1.18
CA ILE A 94 8.75 17.34 -0.73
C ILE A 94 9.29 17.24 0.70
N GLY A 95 8.79 16.31 1.52
CA GLY A 95 9.11 16.21 2.94
C GLY A 95 8.43 17.30 3.79
N TRP A 96 8.61 17.23 5.10
CA TRP A 96 8.10 18.21 6.06
C TRP A 96 9.09 19.38 6.20
N ALA A 97 8.60 20.61 6.15
CA ALA A 97 9.41 21.75 6.52
C ALA A 97 9.66 21.77 8.04
N LYS A 98 10.67 22.52 8.46
CA LYS A 98 11.02 22.60 9.89
C LYS A 98 9.84 23.07 10.74
N GLY A 99 9.42 22.24 11.68
CA GLY A 99 8.29 22.53 12.59
C GLY A 99 6.92 22.13 12.04
N GLU A 100 6.83 21.65 10.80
CA GLU A 100 5.61 21.08 10.28
C GLU A 100 5.41 19.63 10.79
N GLN A 101 4.16 19.22 10.85
CA GLN A 101 3.74 17.88 11.27
C GLN A 101 2.38 17.54 10.68
N PRO A 102 2.00 16.26 10.58
CA PRO A 102 0.66 15.88 10.17
C PRO A 102 -0.38 16.38 11.17
N LYS A 103 -1.60 16.59 10.68
CA LYS A 103 -2.69 17.09 11.51
C LYS A 103 -3.35 15.94 12.27
N PRO A 104 -3.34 15.93 13.60
CA PRO A 104 -4.03 14.94 14.39
C PRO A 104 -5.54 15.24 14.43
N ALA A 105 -6.35 14.18 14.55
CA ALA A 105 -7.78 14.31 14.81
C ALA A 105 -8.05 15.00 16.17
N THR A 106 -9.26 15.56 16.31
CA THR A 106 -9.69 16.19 17.56
C THR A 106 -9.54 15.24 18.76
N GLY A 107 -8.91 15.72 19.82
CA GLY A 107 -8.63 14.91 21.02
C GLY A 107 -7.31 14.14 20.97
N LEU A 108 -6.55 14.26 19.86
CA LEU A 108 -5.22 13.69 19.73
C LEU A 108 -4.15 14.80 19.66
N LYS A 109 -2.91 14.43 19.97
CA LYS A 109 -1.69 15.19 19.76
C LYS A 109 -0.71 14.36 18.97
N VAL A 110 0.12 14.99 18.16
CA VAL A 110 1.22 14.36 17.43
C VAL A 110 2.50 15.12 17.68
N LYS A 111 3.61 14.37 17.75
CA LYS A 111 4.97 14.93 17.72
C LYS A 111 5.92 13.97 17.02
N ALA A 112 7.07 14.44 16.57
CA ALA A 112 8.11 13.58 16.04
C ALA A 112 8.73 12.78 17.22
N PHE A 113 8.67 11.45 17.15
CA PHE A 113 9.39 10.54 18.05
C PHE A 113 10.87 10.44 17.64
N ALA A 114 11.12 10.38 16.33
CA ALA A 114 12.47 10.43 15.76
C ALA A 114 12.43 10.99 14.34
N SER A 115 13.36 11.86 13.98
CA SER A 115 13.50 12.41 12.63
C SER A 115 14.90 12.17 12.09
N GLY A 116 15.10 12.42 10.77
CA GLY A 116 16.37 12.21 10.09
C GLY A 116 16.72 10.73 9.91
N LEU A 117 15.72 9.89 9.72
CA LEU A 117 15.85 8.48 9.41
C LEU A 117 16.04 8.28 7.89
N ASP A 118 16.43 7.07 7.48
CA ASP A 118 16.62 6.71 6.09
C ASP A 118 15.45 5.85 5.59
N HIS A 119 14.38 6.48 5.10
CA HIS A 119 13.21 5.80 4.54
C HIS A 119 12.63 4.74 5.49
N PRO A 120 12.14 5.14 6.69
CA PRO A 120 11.61 4.21 7.69
C PRO A 120 10.30 3.60 7.20
N ARG A 121 10.19 2.26 7.26
CA ARG A 121 9.04 1.55 6.69
C ARG A 121 8.26 0.74 7.73
N TRP A 122 8.92 -0.03 8.56
CA TRP A 122 8.27 -0.91 9.53
C TRP A 122 8.69 -0.59 10.95
N LEU A 123 7.81 -0.85 11.89
CA LEU A 123 7.99 -0.56 13.32
C LEU A 123 7.74 -1.81 14.15
N TYR A 124 8.52 -1.98 15.20
CA TYR A 124 8.27 -2.97 16.25
C TYR A 124 8.67 -2.40 17.60
N ALA A 125 7.72 -2.31 18.54
CA ALA A 125 8.02 -1.90 19.92
C ALA A 125 8.49 -3.09 20.74
N LEU A 126 9.71 -3.03 21.27
CA LEU A 126 10.27 -4.03 22.15
C LEU A 126 9.65 -3.96 23.56
N PRO A 127 9.62 -5.06 24.33
CA PRO A 127 9.06 -5.08 25.69
C PRO A 127 9.67 -4.06 26.66
N ASN A 128 10.94 -3.69 26.47
CA ASN A 128 11.64 -2.69 27.27
C ASN A 128 11.36 -1.23 26.87
N GLY A 129 10.53 -0.99 25.85
CA GLY A 129 10.17 0.33 25.36
C GLY A 129 11.00 0.85 24.17
N ASP A 130 12.09 0.19 23.83
CA ASP A 130 12.83 0.51 22.61
C ASP A 130 11.96 0.25 21.37
N VAL A 131 12.18 1.04 20.31
CA VAL A 131 11.47 0.87 19.04
C VAL A 131 12.45 0.49 17.95
N LEU A 132 12.20 -0.65 17.30
CA LEU A 132 12.94 -1.07 16.13
C LEU A 132 12.27 -0.54 14.85
N VAL A 133 13.08 -0.01 13.94
CA VAL A 133 12.64 0.59 12.69
C VAL A 133 13.39 -0.04 11.53
N ALA A 134 12.66 -0.62 10.57
CA ALA A 134 13.26 -1.06 9.31
C ALA A 134 13.48 0.17 8.40
N GLU A 135 14.74 0.56 8.24
CA GLU A 135 15.18 1.55 7.27
C GLU A 135 15.54 0.83 5.96
N THR A 136 14.64 0.91 4.98
CA THR A 136 14.65 -0.03 3.87
C THR A 136 13.92 0.49 2.64
N ASN A 137 14.30 -0.03 1.48
CA ASN A 137 13.61 0.15 0.21
C ASN A 137 13.76 -1.10 -0.66
N ALA A 138 13.14 -1.08 -1.86
CA ALA A 138 13.21 -2.17 -2.81
C ALA A 138 14.67 -2.56 -3.11
N PRO A 139 14.98 -3.87 -3.20
CA PRO A 139 16.29 -4.31 -3.62
C PRO A 139 16.56 -3.87 -5.07
N LYS A 140 17.85 -3.71 -5.43
CA LYS A 140 18.24 -3.44 -6.82
C LYS A 140 17.75 -4.59 -7.69
N ARG A 141 16.97 -4.28 -8.73
CA ARG A 141 16.52 -5.28 -9.70
C ARG A 141 17.61 -5.52 -10.73
N PRO A 142 17.98 -6.80 -11.02
CA PRO A 142 19.00 -7.13 -12.01
C PRO A 142 18.60 -6.66 -13.42
N GLU A 143 17.31 -6.76 -13.75
CA GLU A 143 16.73 -6.23 -14.96
C GLU A 143 16.21 -4.83 -14.66
N GLY A 144 16.95 -3.80 -15.09
CA GLY A 144 16.53 -2.42 -14.98
C GLY A 144 15.21 -2.20 -15.71
N ARG A 145 14.53 -1.09 -15.41
CA ARG A 145 13.31 -0.67 -16.12
C ARG A 145 13.67 -0.40 -17.56
N THR A 146 13.35 -1.34 -18.46
CA THR A 146 13.66 -1.24 -19.90
C THR A 146 12.50 -0.63 -20.67
N GLY A 147 12.81 0.04 -21.82
CA GLY A 147 11.83 0.63 -22.69
C GLY A 147 11.19 1.93 -22.17
N VAL A 148 10.33 2.52 -23.00
CA VAL A 148 9.66 3.81 -22.71
C VAL A 148 8.80 3.73 -21.45
N LYS A 149 8.02 2.65 -21.26
CA LYS A 149 7.19 2.44 -20.07
C LYS A 149 8.06 2.39 -18.79
N GLY A 150 9.20 1.69 -18.84
CA GLY A 150 10.14 1.61 -17.73
C GLY A 150 10.78 2.97 -17.39
N TRP A 151 11.09 3.79 -18.40
CA TRP A 151 11.62 5.13 -18.21
C TRP A 151 10.60 6.06 -17.56
N ILE A 152 9.33 6.09 -18.04
CA ILE A 152 8.24 6.89 -17.46
C ILE A 152 8.02 6.48 -15.99
N MET A 153 7.95 5.18 -15.72
CA MET A 153 7.80 4.68 -14.35
C MET A 153 8.99 5.07 -13.46
N GLY A 154 10.22 5.10 -14.00
CA GLY A 154 11.41 5.60 -13.30
C GLY A 154 11.27 7.05 -12.86
N LEU A 155 10.81 7.92 -13.75
CA LEU A 155 10.54 9.32 -13.43
C LEU A 155 9.44 9.47 -12.38
N ALA A 156 8.36 8.69 -12.49
CA ALA A 156 7.27 8.68 -11.52
C ALA A 156 7.75 8.27 -10.13
N MET A 157 8.54 7.20 -10.02
CA MET A 157 9.09 6.73 -8.75
C MET A 157 10.08 7.73 -8.12
N LYS A 158 10.93 8.36 -8.95
CA LYS A 158 11.81 9.44 -8.47
C LYS A 158 11.00 10.62 -7.94
N ARG A 159 9.93 11.01 -8.65
CA ARG A 159 9.00 12.06 -8.20
C ARG A 159 8.33 11.70 -6.88
N ALA A 160 7.96 10.43 -6.67
CA ALA A 160 7.35 9.91 -5.46
C ALA A 160 8.30 9.81 -4.25
N GLY A 161 9.61 10.06 -4.42
CA GLY A 161 10.61 9.86 -3.38
C GLY A 161 10.97 8.37 -3.15
N ALA A 162 10.53 7.47 -4.02
CA ALA A 162 10.71 6.02 -3.88
C ALA A 162 11.98 5.48 -4.57
N ASP A 163 12.77 6.34 -5.21
CA ASP A 163 14.03 5.96 -5.90
C ASP A 163 15.26 6.23 -5.01
N VAL A 164 15.15 5.91 -3.72
CA VAL A 164 16.25 5.98 -2.76
C VAL A 164 16.85 4.58 -2.54
N PRO A 165 18.17 4.47 -2.36
CA PRO A 165 18.79 3.17 -2.02
C PRO A 165 18.24 2.64 -0.69
N SER A 166 18.09 1.31 -0.59
CA SER A 166 17.78 0.68 0.70
C SER A 166 18.95 0.84 1.66
N ALA A 167 18.69 1.31 2.88
CA ALA A 167 19.68 1.39 3.94
C ALA A 167 20.04 0.00 4.49
N ASN A 168 19.20 -1.01 4.24
CA ASN A 168 19.45 -2.43 4.58
C ASN A 168 19.78 -2.66 6.05
N ARG A 169 19.08 -1.96 6.95
CA ARG A 169 19.33 -2.06 8.39
C ARG A 169 18.04 -1.98 9.22
N ILE A 170 18.13 -2.47 10.44
CA ILE A 170 17.18 -2.16 11.50
C ILE A 170 17.84 -1.12 12.41
N ARG A 171 17.14 -0.02 12.66
CA ARG A 171 17.53 1.01 13.61
C ARG A 171 16.83 0.79 14.93
N LEU A 172 17.53 0.99 16.05
CA LEU A 172 16.95 1.07 17.37
C LEU A 172 16.79 2.54 17.75
N LEU A 173 15.61 2.86 18.25
CA LEU A 173 15.26 4.16 18.84
C LEU A 173 14.94 3.95 20.31
N ARG A 174 15.54 4.76 21.20
CA ARG A 174 15.27 4.72 22.66
C ARG A 174 14.97 6.12 23.16
N ASP A 175 13.84 6.25 23.82
CA ASP A 175 13.42 7.40 24.61
C ASP A 175 13.87 7.15 26.05
N ALA A 176 15.01 7.72 26.42
CA ALA A 176 15.69 7.41 27.68
C ALA A 176 15.10 8.16 28.90
N ASP A 177 14.52 9.34 28.69
CA ASP A 177 13.94 10.19 29.74
C ASP A 177 12.41 10.17 29.75
N SER A 178 11.80 9.43 28.83
CA SER A 178 10.35 9.24 28.69
C SER A 178 9.59 10.53 28.35
N ASP A 179 10.22 11.42 27.61
CA ASP A 179 9.59 12.65 27.13
C ASP A 179 8.81 12.44 25.82
N GLY A 180 9.00 11.27 25.18
CA GLY A 180 8.36 10.80 23.95
C GLY A 180 9.10 11.24 22.69
N GLU A 181 10.40 11.54 22.78
CA GLU A 181 11.37 11.67 21.70
C GLU A 181 12.52 10.69 21.93
N ALA A 182 13.12 10.18 20.87
CA ALA A 182 14.21 9.22 21.00
C ALA A 182 15.57 9.93 20.92
N GLU A 183 16.33 9.93 22.04
CA GLU A 183 17.71 10.46 22.10
C GLU A 183 18.70 9.48 21.49
N THR A 184 18.48 8.18 21.69
CA THR A 184 19.34 7.16 21.11
C THR A 184 18.83 6.70 19.77
N LYS A 185 19.69 6.75 18.75
CA LYS A 185 19.43 6.27 17.40
C LYS A 185 20.63 5.44 16.92
N SER A 186 20.59 4.12 17.12
CA SER A 186 21.69 3.23 16.76
C SER A 186 21.33 2.31 15.60
N ALA A 187 22.34 1.92 14.80
CA ALA A 187 22.17 0.88 13.79
C ALA A 187 22.20 -0.49 14.46
N PHE A 188 21.03 -1.01 14.80
CA PHE A 188 20.85 -2.23 15.60
C PHE A 188 21.27 -3.50 14.86
N LEU A 189 20.84 -3.64 13.61
CA LEU A 189 21.27 -4.67 12.67
C LEU A 189 21.66 -4.03 11.35
N LYS A 190 22.73 -4.51 10.73
CA LYS A 190 23.32 -3.98 9.48
C LYS A 190 23.43 -5.07 8.43
N ASN A 191 23.66 -4.66 7.17
CA ASN A 191 23.93 -5.57 6.06
C ASN A 191 22.83 -6.62 5.81
N LEU A 192 21.59 -6.22 6.02
CA LEU A 192 20.43 -7.03 5.72
C LEU A 192 20.06 -6.91 4.23
N ASN A 193 19.09 -7.71 3.75
CA ASN A 193 18.63 -7.66 2.36
C ASN A 193 17.22 -7.11 2.28
N SER A 194 17.08 -5.79 2.16
CA SER A 194 15.77 -5.09 2.16
C SER A 194 14.84 -5.64 3.26
N PRO A 195 15.21 -5.51 4.55
CA PRO A 195 14.43 -6.02 5.66
C PRO A 195 13.11 -5.28 5.77
N PHE A 196 12.03 -5.96 6.23
CA PHE A 196 10.75 -5.32 6.42
C PHE A 196 10.12 -5.70 7.77
N GLY A 197 9.51 -6.88 7.88
CA GLY A 197 8.89 -7.34 9.12
C GLY A 197 9.93 -7.70 10.19
N VAL A 198 9.63 -7.35 11.44
CA VAL A 198 10.46 -7.63 12.61
C VAL A 198 9.57 -8.09 13.74
N THR A 199 9.98 -9.11 14.50
CA THR A 199 9.30 -9.55 15.73
C THR A 199 10.26 -10.22 16.68
N LEU A 200 9.97 -10.14 17.99
CA LEU A 200 10.71 -10.82 19.06
C LEU A 200 9.88 -11.99 19.60
N LEU A 201 10.46 -13.17 19.64
CA LEU A 201 9.89 -14.34 20.32
C LEU A 201 10.91 -14.88 21.33
N GLY A 202 10.58 -14.80 22.60
CA GLY A 202 11.53 -15.11 23.66
C GLY A 202 12.78 -14.23 23.57
N ASN A 203 13.94 -14.85 23.42
CA ASN A 203 15.22 -14.18 23.25
C ASN A 203 15.72 -14.17 21.79
N ASP A 204 14.85 -14.46 20.85
CA ASP A 204 15.17 -14.49 19.42
C ASP A 204 14.45 -13.39 18.65
N LEU A 205 15.20 -12.52 18.01
CA LEU A 205 14.69 -11.50 17.09
C LEU A 205 14.63 -12.06 15.68
N TYR A 206 13.45 -12.07 15.10
CA TYR A 206 13.21 -12.51 13.73
C TYR A 206 13.06 -11.30 12.82
N VAL A 207 13.76 -11.33 11.68
CA VAL A 207 13.70 -10.30 10.64
C VAL A 207 13.35 -10.95 9.31
N ALA A 208 12.29 -10.50 8.69
CA ALA A 208 11.97 -10.88 7.33
C ALA A 208 12.70 -9.96 6.34
N ASN A 209 13.78 -10.48 5.75
CA ASN A 209 14.40 -9.94 4.57
C ASN A 209 13.53 -10.21 3.33
N THR A 210 13.83 -9.57 2.20
CA THR A 210 13.05 -9.78 0.97
C THR A 210 13.08 -11.22 0.45
N ASP A 211 14.06 -12.03 0.87
CA ASP A 211 14.34 -13.39 0.38
C ASP A 211 14.37 -14.48 1.45
N ALA A 212 14.40 -14.12 2.73
CA ALA A 212 14.46 -15.09 3.82
C ALA A 212 14.00 -14.50 5.16
N VAL A 213 13.54 -15.35 6.06
CA VAL A 213 13.44 -15.03 7.49
C VAL A 213 14.75 -15.41 8.16
N VAL A 214 15.32 -14.47 8.92
CA VAL A 214 16.60 -14.63 9.65
C VAL A 214 16.36 -14.37 11.14
N ARG A 215 16.93 -15.24 11.98
CA ARG A 215 16.89 -15.17 13.44
C ARG A 215 18.20 -14.63 13.99
N PHE A 216 18.11 -13.79 15.02
CA PHE A 216 19.25 -13.23 15.74
C PHE A 216 19.04 -13.39 17.24
N PRO A 217 20.05 -13.84 18.02
CA PRO A 217 19.94 -13.82 19.48
C PRO A 217 19.82 -12.37 19.97
N TYR A 218 18.86 -12.13 20.85
CA TYR A 218 18.56 -10.82 21.41
C TYR A 218 18.83 -10.79 22.91
N VAL A 219 19.50 -9.74 23.37
CA VAL A 219 19.70 -9.44 24.79
C VAL A 219 19.07 -8.10 25.08
N GLU A 220 18.22 -8.04 26.11
CA GLU A 220 17.53 -6.80 26.49
C GLU A 220 18.52 -5.67 26.81
N GLY A 221 18.21 -4.47 26.34
CA GLY A 221 19.01 -3.26 26.55
C GLY A 221 20.21 -3.08 25.63
N GLN A 222 20.59 -4.09 24.83
CA GLN A 222 21.65 -3.93 23.82
C GLN A 222 21.24 -2.90 22.75
N THR A 223 22.21 -2.20 22.18
CA THR A 223 22.00 -1.18 21.16
C THR A 223 22.52 -1.60 19.77
N GLU A 224 23.14 -2.75 19.67
CA GLU A 224 23.65 -3.36 18.44
C GLU A 224 23.70 -4.88 18.58
N ILE A 225 23.33 -5.60 17.52
CA ILE A 225 23.57 -7.04 17.36
C ILE A 225 24.67 -7.21 16.33
N THR A 226 25.80 -7.81 16.76
CA THR A 226 26.95 -8.13 15.90
C THR A 226 27.01 -9.62 15.56
N HIS A 227 26.25 -10.45 16.26
CA HIS A 227 26.17 -11.88 15.97
C HIS A 227 25.59 -12.11 14.57
N PRO A 228 26.16 -13.02 13.77
CA PRO A 228 25.59 -13.36 12.48
C PRO A 228 24.19 -13.99 12.65
N GLY A 229 23.26 -13.62 11.74
CA GLY A 229 21.93 -14.19 11.75
C GLY A 229 21.92 -15.63 11.24
N GLU A 230 20.98 -16.40 11.75
CA GLU A 230 20.69 -17.76 11.28
C GLU A 230 19.45 -17.73 10.38
N LYS A 231 19.55 -18.30 9.17
CA LYS A 231 18.43 -18.40 8.26
C LYS A 231 17.42 -19.45 8.77
N VAL A 232 16.18 -19.02 9.00
CA VAL A 232 15.06 -19.88 9.41
C VAL A 232 14.38 -20.51 8.21
N GLY A 233 14.13 -19.73 7.15
CA GLY A 233 13.46 -20.21 5.96
C GLY A 233 13.58 -19.25 4.79
N ASP A 234 13.54 -19.79 3.56
CA ASP A 234 13.55 -18.99 2.33
C ASP A 234 12.16 -18.40 2.06
N LEU A 235 12.15 -17.21 1.45
CA LEU A 235 10.92 -16.53 1.00
C LEU A 235 10.96 -16.31 -0.50
N PRO A 236 9.80 -16.37 -1.18
CA PRO A 236 9.73 -16.06 -2.60
C PRO A 236 10.25 -14.65 -2.91
N ALA A 237 11.34 -14.58 -3.67
CA ALA A 237 11.97 -13.34 -4.12
C ALA A 237 12.20 -13.38 -5.63
N GLY A 238 13.43 -13.70 -6.09
CA GLY A 238 13.79 -13.84 -7.49
C GLY A 238 14.07 -12.51 -8.19
N ARG A 239 14.17 -12.57 -9.53
CA ARG A 239 14.64 -11.43 -10.35
C ARG A 239 13.61 -10.32 -10.49
N ILE A 240 12.33 -10.65 -10.54
CA ILE A 240 11.22 -9.69 -10.71
C ILE A 240 10.96 -9.01 -9.38
N ASN A 241 10.56 -9.77 -8.35
CA ASN A 241 10.28 -9.34 -6.98
C ASN A 241 9.55 -8.00 -6.90
N HIS A 242 8.43 -7.88 -7.65
CA HIS A 242 7.71 -6.62 -7.83
C HIS A 242 7.22 -6.07 -6.48
N HIS A 243 6.44 -6.85 -5.75
CA HIS A 243 6.10 -6.57 -4.36
C HIS A 243 7.13 -7.26 -3.46
N TRP A 244 8.14 -6.51 -3.07
CA TRP A 244 9.34 -7.02 -2.39
C TRP A 244 9.20 -7.11 -0.87
N THR A 245 8.24 -6.39 -0.28
CA THR A 245 8.01 -6.34 1.17
C THR A 245 7.63 -7.71 1.70
N LYS A 246 8.10 -8.01 2.91
CA LYS A 246 7.81 -9.23 3.66
C LYS A 246 7.44 -8.82 5.09
N SER A 247 6.16 -8.52 5.33
CA SER A 247 5.67 -8.31 6.69
C SER A 247 5.73 -9.60 7.50
N LEU A 248 5.86 -9.48 8.81
CA LEU A 248 6.08 -10.61 9.70
C LEU A 248 5.30 -10.40 10.99
N VAL A 249 4.48 -11.40 11.37
CA VAL A 249 3.81 -11.43 12.67
C VAL A 249 3.86 -12.84 13.26
N PRO A 250 4.06 -12.99 14.59
CA PRO A 250 4.02 -14.29 15.24
C PRO A 250 2.57 -14.72 15.50
N SER A 251 2.33 -16.03 15.59
CA SER A 251 1.10 -16.55 16.19
C SER A 251 1.01 -16.15 17.67
N PRO A 252 -0.21 -16.05 18.25
CA PRO A 252 -0.38 -15.70 19.65
C PRO A 252 0.31 -16.64 20.64
N ASP A 253 0.52 -17.89 20.25
CA ASP A 253 1.25 -18.91 21.03
C ASP A 253 2.76 -18.93 20.76
N GLY A 254 3.24 -18.12 19.80
CA GLY A 254 4.66 -18.01 19.46
C GLY A 254 5.25 -19.19 18.70
N THR A 255 4.44 -20.16 18.25
CA THR A 255 4.94 -21.36 17.57
C THR A 255 5.09 -21.19 16.06
N GLN A 256 4.42 -20.20 15.48
CA GLN A 256 4.39 -19.95 14.03
C GLN A 256 4.72 -18.48 13.72
N LEU A 257 5.31 -18.26 12.56
CA LEU A 257 5.47 -16.94 11.94
C LEU A 257 4.62 -16.85 10.69
N TYR A 258 3.91 -15.74 10.51
CA TYR A 258 3.15 -15.46 9.30
C TYR A 258 3.84 -14.37 8.50
N VAL A 259 4.06 -14.62 7.20
CA VAL A 259 4.79 -13.71 6.30
C VAL A 259 3.93 -13.35 5.09
N GLY A 260 3.67 -12.07 4.90
CA GLY A 260 3.00 -11.57 3.71
C GLY A 260 3.96 -11.53 2.51
N VAL A 261 3.56 -12.13 1.39
CA VAL A 261 4.34 -12.20 0.15
C VAL A 261 3.48 -11.74 -1.03
N GLY A 262 3.72 -10.52 -1.50
CA GLY A 262 2.96 -9.97 -2.61
C GLY A 262 3.34 -10.57 -3.98
N SER A 263 2.52 -10.34 -4.99
CA SER A 263 2.69 -10.82 -6.36
C SER A 263 3.95 -10.27 -7.05
N ASN A 264 4.35 -10.88 -8.14
CA ASN A 264 5.39 -10.35 -9.04
C ASN A 264 4.86 -9.37 -10.09
N SER A 265 3.55 -9.19 -10.16
CA SER A 265 2.90 -8.48 -11.27
C SER A 265 1.58 -7.86 -10.82
N ASN A 266 0.94 -7.12 -11.71
CA ASN A 266 -0.41 -6.58 -11.50
C ASN A 266 -1.48 -7.66 -11.68
N ILE A 267 -1.39 -8.41 -12.79
CA ILE A 267 -2.41 -9.38 -13.25
C ILE A 267 -1.78 -10.67 -13.77
N ALA A 268 -0.66 -11.11 -13.24
CA ALA A 268 0.12 -12.25 -13.71
C ALA A 268 0.67 -12.08 -15.16
N GLU A 269 0.94 -10.86 -15.61
CA GLU A 269 1.43 -10.55 -16.96
C GLU A 269 2.80 -11.15 -17.29
N HIS A 270 3.54 -11.64 -16.29
CA HIS A 270 4.80 -12.36 -16.47
C HIS A 270 4.65 -13.88 -16.54
N GLY A 271 3.40 -14.37 -16.50
CA GLY A 271 3.04 -15.80 -16.45
C GLY A 271 2.78 -16.29 -15.02
N LEU A 272 1.81 -17.23 -14.91
CA LEU A 272 1.41 -17.80 -13.61
C LEU A 272 2.55 -18.56 -12.92
N ASP A 273 3.50 -19.11 -13.67
CA ASP A 273 4.70 -19.79 -13.14
C ASP A 273 5.59 -18.86 -12.32
N LYS A 274 5.60 -17.55 -12.64
CA LYS A 274 6.33 -16.54 -11.88
C LYS A 274 5.65 -16.14 -10.57
N GLU A 275 4.41 -16.53 -10.40
CA GLU A 275 3.61 -16.24 -9.20
C GLU A 275 3.60 -17.39 -8.19
N THR A 276 4.35 -18.47 -8.44
CA THR A 276 4.44 -19.62 -7.53
C THR A 276 4.87 -19.18 -6.12
N GLY A 277 4.02 -19.47 -5.12
CA GLY A 277 4.21 -19.09 -3.72
C GLY A 277 4.05 -17.60 -3.44
N ARG A 278 3.57 -16.81 -4.39
CA ARG A 278 3.35 -15.37 -4.25
C ARG A 278 1.86 -15.02 -4.17
N ALA A 279 1.54 -13.74 -3.96
CA ALA A 279 0.17 -13.29 -3.65
C ALA A 279 -0.46 -14.13 -2.53
N ALA A 280 0.29 -14.30 -1.43
CA ALA A 280 0.01 -15.28 -0.40
C ALA A 280 0.52 -14.85 0.98
N ILE A 281 -0.03 -15.48 2.01
CA ILE A 281 0.54 -15.48 3.34
C ILE A 281 1.18 -16.85 3.57
N HIS A 282 2.45 -16.86 3.94
CA HIS A 282 3.18 -18.06 4.35
C HIS A 282 3.12 -18.23 5.86
N GLN A 283 3.01 -19.47 6.31
CA GLN A 283 3.18 -19.87 7.68
C GLN A 283 4.49 -20.64 7.81
N ILE A 284 5.32 -20.25 8.76
CA ILE A 284 6.63 -20.87 9.02
C ILE A 284 6.62 -21.36 10.48
N ASP A 285 6.90 -22.62 10.66
CA ASP A 285 7.08 -23.22 11.98
C ASP A 285 8.41 -22.74 12.60
N VAL A 286 8.35 -22.17 13.80
CA VAL A 286 9.48 -21.50 14.45
C VAL A 286 10.60 -22.48 14.79
N GLU A 287 10.26 -23.71 15.21
CA GLU A 287 11.21 -24.73 15.63
C GLU A 287 11.91 -25.40 14.45
N THR A 288 11.14 -25.75 13.40
CA THR A 288 11.64 -26.57 12.28
C THR A 288 12.01 -25.75 11.05
N GLY A 289 11.58 -24.50 10.95
CA GLY A 289 11.72 -23.64 9.77
C GLY A 289 10.86 -24.11 8.58
N LYS A 290 10.01 -25.10 8.72
CA LYS A 290 9.14 -25.59 7.65
C LYS A 290 8.11 -24.54 7.28
N SER A 291 8.00 -24.25 5.98
CA SER A 291 7.09 -23.26 5.43
C SER A 291 5.99 -23.89 4.58
N ARG A 292 4.79 -23.33 4.65
CA ARG A 292 3.68 -23.64 3.74
C ARG A 292 2.89 -22.38 3.39
N VAL A 293 2.14 -22.41 2.30
CA VAL A 293 1.15 -21.37 2.01
C VAL A 293 -0.02 -21.52 2.96
N PHE A 294 -0.31 -20.50 3.76
CA PHE A 294 -1.44 -20.45 4.69
C PHE A 294 -2.72 -19.98 3.99
N ALA A 295 -2.62 -18.92 3.16
CA ALA A 295 -3.71 -18.38 2.35
C ALA A 295 -3.15 -17.82 1.05
N SER A 296 -3.95 -17.77 -0.01
CA SER A 296 -3.53 -17.35 -1.35
C SER A 296 -4.55 -16.45 -2.04
N GLY A 297 -4.17 -15.86 -3.18
CA GLY A 297 -5.03 -14.94 -3.93
C GLY A 297 -5.14 -13.55 -3.34
N LEU A 298 -4.22 -13.19 -2.44
CA LEU A 298 -4.07 -11.87 -1.83
C LEU A 298 -2.99 -11.12 -2.62
N ARG A 299 -3.37 -10.24 -3.55
CA ARG A 299 -2.41 -9.65 -4.51
C ARG A 299 -1.15 -9.08 -3.85
N ASN A 300 -1.28 -8.20 -2.88
CA ASN A 300 -0.16 -7.66 -2.12
C ASN A 300 -0.54 -7.51 -0.64
N PRO A 301 -0.48 -8.61 0.15
CA PRO A 301 -0.73 -8.56 1.59
C PRO A 301 0.46 -7.89 2.28
N VAL A 302 0.22 -6.81 3.05
CA VAL A 302 1.29 -6.09 3.73
C VAL A 302 1.07 -6.04 5.23
N GLY A 303 0.32 -5.09 5.78
CA GLY A 303 0.07 -5.00 7.21
C GLY A 303 -0.74 -6.19 7.70
N MET A 304 -0.22 -6.88 8.72
CA MET A 304 -0.87 -8.02 9.37
C MET A 304 -0.83 -7.86 10.88
N ASP A 305 -1.91 -8.27 11.54
CA ASP A 305 -1.95 -8.37 13.00
C ASP A 305 -3.05 -9.36 13.43
N PHE A 306 -2.93 -9.91 14.62
CA PHE A 306 -3.95 -10.77 15.22
C PHE A 306 -4.96 -9.94 16.00
N ASN A 307 -6.25 -10.09 15.67
CA ASN A 307 -7.31 -9.47 16.45
C ASN A 307 -7.28 -10.01 17.89
N PRO A 308 -7.08 -9.16 18.90
CA PRO A 308 -6.89 -9.60 20.28
C PRO A 308 -8.15 -10.20 20.93
N GLU A 309 -9.34 -9.93 20.37
CA GLU A 309 -10.61 -10.45 20.88
C GLU A 309 -10.92 -11.84 20.31
N THR A 310 -10.57 -12.08 19.05
CA THR A 310 -10.98 -13.31 18.34
C THR A 310 -9.83 -14.26 18.04
N GLY A 311 -8.58 -13.80 18.16
CA GLY A 311 -7.39 -14.56 17.74
C GLY A 311 -7.27 -14.79 16.24
N LYS A 312 -8.10 -14.16 15.41
CA LYS A 312 -8.02 -14.27 13.94
C LYS A 312 -6.90 -13.38 13.40
N LEU A 313 -6.17 -13.88 12.43
CA LEU A 313 -5.23 -13.08 11.63
C LEU A 313 -6.02 -12.16 10.69
N TRP A 314 -5.63 -10.88 10.66
CA TRP A 314 -6.15 -9.87 9.74
C TRP A 314 -5.02 -9.32 8.87
N VAL A 315 -5.36 -8.87 7.66
CA VAL A 315 -4.41 -8.34 6.71
C VAL A 315 -5.01 -7.17 5.93
N VAL A 316 -4.18 -6.17 5.63
CA VAL A 316 -4.49 -5.17 4.60
C VAL A 316 -3.83 -5.56 3.29
N VAL A 317 -4.57 -5.42 2.19
CA VAL A 317 -4.15 -5.85 0.86
C VAL A 317 -4.30 -4.70 -0.14
N ASN A 318 -3.22 -4.48 -0.90
CA ASN A 318 -3.27 -3.59 -2.07
C ASN A 318 -3.77 -4.41 -3.26
N GLU A 319 -4.94 -4.04 -3.76
CA GLU A 319 -5.61 -4.74 -4.85
C GLU A 319 -5.03 -4.35 -6.23
N ARG A 320 -5.57 -4.93 -7.30
CA ARG A 320 -5.05 -4.76 -8.65
C ARG A 320 -5.34 -3.36 -9.22
N ASP A 321 -4.45 -2.91 -10.06
CA ASP A 321 -4.51 -1.62 -10.75
C ASP A 321 -5.12 -1.74 -12.17
N GLU A 322 -5.37 -0.61 -12.84
CA GLU A 322 -5.76 -0.49 -14.25
C GLU A 322 -7.19 -0.99 -14.57
N LEU A 323 -8.14 -0.85 -13.64
CA LEU A 323 -9.59 -0.98 -13.88
C LEU A 323 -10.33 0.36 -13.79
N GLY A 324 -9.61 1.46 -13.78
CA GLY A 324 -10.11 2.82 -13.59
C GLY A 324 -9.80 3.39 -12.22
N SER A 325 -10.10 4.67 -12.03
CA SER A 325 -9.84 5.38 -10.77
C SER A 325 -10.75 4.94 -9.61
N ASP A 326 -11.90 4.32 -9.91
CA ASP A 326 -12.90 3.87 -8.93
C ASP A 326 -12.85 2.36 -8.62
N LEU A 327 -11.93 1.61 -9.24
CA LEU A 327 -11.71 0.18 -9.02
C LEU A 327 -10.21 -0.17 -8.96
N VAL A 328 -9.81 -1.08 -8.08
CA VAL A 328 -10.56 -1.86 -7.08
C VAL A 328 -10.31 -1.21 -5.72
N PRO A 329 -11.26 -1.20 -4.75
CA PRO A 329 -10.94 -0.80 -3.40
C PRO A 329 -9.85 -1.70 -2.80
N ASP A 330 -8.81 -1.12 -2.25
CA ASP A 330 -7.91 -1.83 -1.34
C ASP A 330 -8.71 -2.26 -0.10
N TYR A 331 -8.28 -3.31 0.60
CA TYR A 331 -9.13 -3.88 1.62
C TYR A 331 -8.43 -4.36 2.89
N LEU A 332 -9.21 -4.49 3.94
CA LEU A 332 -8.91 -5.18 5.20
C LEU A 332 -9.75 -6.46 5.25
N THR A 333 -9.12 -7.61 5.55
CA THR A 333 -9.86 -8.89 5.64
C THR A 333 -9.26 -9.81 6.69
N SER A 334 -10.15 -10.65 7.27
CA SER A 334 -9.74 -11.79 8.09
C SER A 334 -9.21 -12.91 7.22
N VAL A 335 -8.15 -13.58 7.66
CA VAL A 335 -7.46 -14.60 6.88
C VAL A 335 -7.87 -15.99 7.36
N LYS A 336 -8.38 -16.82 6.43
CA LYS A 336 -8.74 -18.20 6.68
C LYS A 336 -7.64 -19.13 6.18
N GLU A 337 -7.30 -20.14 6.97
CA GLU A 337 -6.41 -21.22 6.54
C GLU A 337 -6.95 -21.92 5.29
N GLY A 338 -6.07 -22.11 4.29
CA GLY A 338 -6.46 -22.65 2.99
C GLY A 338 -7.31 -21.71 2.13
N GLY A 339 -7.64 -20.51 2.61
CA GLY A 339 -8.47 -19.54 1.90
C GLY A 339 -7.84 -19.03 0.60
N PHE A 340 -8.69 -18.78 -0.41
CA PHE A 340 -8.31 -18.14 -1.66
C PHE A 340 -9.12 -16.85 -1.83
N TYR A 341 -8.45 -15.74 -2.13
CA TYR A 341 -9.03 -14.38 -2.16
C TYR A 341 -9.13 -13.79 -3.56
N GLY A 342 -9.03 -14.60 -4.60
CA GLY A 342 -9.38 -14.29 -5.99
C GLY A 342 -8.21 -14.01 -6.91
N TRP A 343 -7.21 -13.23 -6.52
CA TRP A 343 -6.11 -12.86 -7.40
C TRP A 343 -5.33 -14.08 -7.93
N PRO A 344 -4.98 -14.19 -9.24
CA PRO A 344 -5.17 -13.18 -10.26
C PRO A 344 -6.50 -13.28 -11.02
N PHE A 345 -7.30 -14.32 -10.84
CA PHE A 345 -8.45 -14.67 -11.67
C PHE A 345 -9.70 -13.82 -11.42
N SER A 346 -9.78 -13.23 -10.23
CA SER A 346 -10.86 -12.34 -9.83
C SER A 346 -10.36 -11.28 -8.86
N TYR A 347 -11.12 -10.23 -8.67
CA TYR A 347 -10.90 -9.16 -7.70
C TYR A 347 -12.13 -9.03 -6.80
N TRP A 348 -11.95 -8.48 -5.61
CA TRP A 348 -13.00 -8.30 -4.61
C TRP A 348 -13.92 -9.54 -4.48
N GLY A 349 -13.32 -10.71 -4.25
CA GLY A 349 -14.01 -11.99 -4.27
C GLY A 349 -14.21 -12.52 -5.69
N GLN A 350 -15.47 -12.68 -6.13
CA GLN A 350 -15.81 -13.42 -7.35
C GLN A 350 -16.02 -12.55 -8.61
N HIS A 351 -15.59 -11.27 -8.61
CA HIS A 351 -15.62 -10.43 -9.80
C HIS A 351 -14.49 -10.86 -10.74
N VAL A 352 -14.86 -11.48 -11.87
CA VAL A 352 -13.89 -12.04 -12.84
C VAL A 352 -12.98 -10.95 -13.40
N ASP A 353 -11.67 -11.17 -13.38
CA ASP A 353 -10.72 -10.35 -14.16
C ASP A 353 -10.60 -10.92 -15.58
N GLU A 354 -11.32 -10.32 -16.53
CA GLU A 354 -11.36 -10.77 -17.93
C GLU A 354 -10.00 -10.66 -18.66
N ARG A 355 -9.03 -9.98 -18.08
CA ARG A 355 -7.69 -9.78 -18.67
C ARG A 355 -6.71 -10.90 -18.35
N VAL A 356 -7.07 -11.80 -17.41
CA VAL A 356 -6.19 -12.90 -16.98
C VAL A 356 -6.49 -14.15 -17.78
N GLU A 357 -5.46 -14.72 -18.41
CA GLU A 357 -5.57 -15.96 -19.16
C GLU A 357 -4.55 -17.03 -18.66
N PRO A 358 -4.95 -18.30 -18.61
CA PRO A 358 -6.30 -18.84 -18.90
C PRO A 358 -7.29 -18.51 -17.78
N GLN A 359 -8.56 -18.33 -18.14
CA GLN A 359 -9.64 -18.16 -17.17
C GLN A 359 -9.82 -19.42 -16.31
N ARG A 360 -10.10 -19.20 -15.01
CA ARG A 360 -10.25 -20.29 -14.03
C ARG A 360 -11.57 -20.11 -13.24
N PRO A 361 -12.73 -20.38 -13.85
CA PRO A 361 -14.03 -20.21 -13.19
C PRO A 361 -14.17 -21.08 -11.92
N ASP A 362 -13.48 -22.21 -11.86
CA ASP A 362 -13.36 -23.05 -10.66
C ASP A 362 -12.72 -22.28 -9.49
N ARG A 363 -11.63 -21.56 -9.75
CA ARG A 363 -10.95 -20.75 -8.73
C ARG A 363 -11.76 -19.51 -8.35
N VAL A 364 -12.40 -18.87 -9.33
CA VAL A 364 -13.29 -17.71 -9.05
C VAL A 364 -14.42 -18.11 -8.11
N ALA A 365 -15.03 -19.30 -8.31
CA ALA A 365 -16.10 -19.79 -7.44
C ALA A 365 -15.66 -20.05 -5.98
N GLU A 366 -14.37 -20.30 -5.74
CA GLU A 366 -13.79 -20.49 -4.40
C GLU A 366 -13.38 -19.16 -3.73
N ALA A 367 -13.34 -18.06 -4.49
CA ALA A 367 -12.79 -16.79 -4.00
C ALA A 367 -13.62 -16.21 -2.86
N ILE A 368 -12.94 -15.91 -1.75
CA ILE A 368 -13.51 -15.27 -0.56
C ILE A 368 -13.55 -13.76 -0.79
N SER A 369 -14.73 -13.16 -0.58
CA SER A 369 -14.87 -11.70 -0.61
C SER A 369 -14.21 -11.07 0.62
N PRO A 370 -13.50 -9.93 0.46
CA PRO A 370 -12.95 -9.17 1.58
C PRO A 370 -14.02 -8.67 2.56
N ASP A 371 -13.61 -8.45 3.82
CA ASP A 371 -14.51 -8.01 4.88
C ASP A 371 -14.80 -6.49 4.84
N TYR A 372 -13.84 -5.66 4.32
CA TYR A 372 -13.96 -4.20 4.46
C TYR A 372 -13.11 -3.44 3.44
N GLY A 373 -13.71 -2.51 2.70
CA GLY A 373 -13.04 -1.60 1.77
C GLY A 373 -12.35 -0.44 2.48
N LEU A 374 -11.13 -0.12 2.04
CA LEU A 374 -10.30 0.95 2.60
C LEU A 374 -10.22 2.19 1.69
N GLY A 375 -10.95 2.18 0.58
CA GLY A 375 -10.85 3.18 -0.47
C GLY A 375 -10.05 2.70 -1.67
N THR A 376 -10.37 3.23 -2.85
CA THR A 376 -9.72 2.81 -4.10
C THR A 376 -8.31 3.37 -4.20
N HIS A 377 -7.33 2.49 -4.46
CA HIS A 377 -5.91 2.83 -4.60
C HIS A 377 -5.29 3.55 -3.39
N ALA A 378 -5.83 3.34 -2.19
CA ALA A 378 -5.36 4.00 -0.97
C ALA A 378 -3.98 3.52 -0.50
N ALA A 379 -3.52 2.37 -1.00
CA ALA A 379 -2.25 1.71 -0.69
C ALA A 379 -2.03 1.48 0.82
N PRO A 380 -2.88 0.66 1.49
CA PRO A 380 -2.70 0.35 2.90
C PRO A 380 -1.43 -0.51 3.10
N LEU A 381 -0.53 -0.08 3.99
CA LEU A 381 0.74 -0.76 4.25
C LEU A 381 0.91 -1.20 5.71
N GLY A 382 0.45 -0.41 6.67
CA GLY A 382 0.53 -0.73 8.10
C GLY A 382 -0.80 -1.17 8.67
N LEU A 383 -0.78 -2.11 9.62
CA LEU A 383 -1.94 -2.55 10.40
C LEU A 383 -1.49 -2.84 11.83
N THR A 384 -2.20 -2.32 12.82
CA THR A 384 -2.08 -2.74 14.21
C THR A 384 -3.42 -2.60 14.93
N PHE A 385 -3.81 -3.59 15.73
CA PHE A 385 -4.97 -3.47 16.61
C PHE A 385 -4.69 -2.56 17.79
N ALA A 386 -5.73 -1.90 18.30
CA ALA A 386 -5.62 -0.92 19.39
C ALA A 386 -5.31 -1.53 20.78
N LYS A 387 -4.87 -2.80 20.84
CA LYS A 387 -4.52 -3.48 22.10
C LYS A 387 -3.46 -2.69 22.86
N GLY A 388 -3.79 -2.32 24.11
CA GLY A 388 -2.89 -1.55 24.96
C GLY A 388 -2.86 -0.05 24.67
N SER A 389 -3.61 0.45 23.68
CA SER A 389 -3.69 1.87 23.38
C SER A 389 -4.26 2.67 24.54
N THR A 390 -3.70 3.87 24.78
CA THR A 390 -4.19 4.87 25.74
C THR A 390 -4.86 6.07 25.06
N LEU A 391 -5.15 5.95 23.77
CA LEU A 391 -5.89 6.96 23.02
C LEU A 391 -7.36 7.03 23.48
N PRO A 392 -8.14 8.06 23.12
CA PRO A 392 -9.54 8.21 23.52
C PRO A 392 -10.40 6.97 23.21
N GLN A 393 -11.50 6.81 23.97
CA GLN A 393 -12.38 5.63 23.93
C GLN A 393 -12.83 5.21 22.52
N ILE A 394 -13.01 6.15 21.61
CA ILE A 394 -13.40 5.90 20.21
C ILE A 394 -12.36 5.09 19.42
N TYR A 395 -11.11 5.03 19.90
CA TYR A 395 -9.99 4.29 19.31
C TYR A 395 -9.61 3.02 20.10
N GLN A 396 -10.48 2.46 20.94
CA GLN A 396 -10.11 1.32 21.80
C GLN A 396 -10.46 -0.05 21.19
N SER A 397 -11.51 -0.14 20.36
CA SER A 397 -11.92 -1.39 19.69
C SER A 397 -11.84 -1.24 18.18
N GLY A 398 -10.75 -1.75 17.60
CA GLY A 398 -10.50 -1.65 16.18
C GLY A 398 -9.03 -1.66 15.82
N ALA A 399 -8.71 -1.23 14.62
CA ALA A 399 -7.36 -1.27 14.07
C ALA A 399 -6.94 0.06 13.43
N PHE A 400 -5.69 0.47 13.67
CA PHE A 400 -5.03 1.58 12.99
C PHE A 400 -4.41 1.09 11.69
N ILE A 401 -4.57 1.87 10.62
CA ILE A 401 -4.06 1.53 9.28
C ILE A 401 -3.35 2.75 8.69
N GLY A 402 -2.11 2.54 8.24
CA GLY A 402 -1.35 3.52 7.48
C GLY A 402 -1.67 3.39 5.99
N LEU A 403 -2.24 4.45 5.40
CA LEU A 403 -2.54 4.56 3.98
C LEU A 403 -1.45 5.36 3.30
N HIS A 404 -0.60 4.68 2.51
CA HIS A 404 0.57 5.28 1.87
C HIS A 404 0.21 6.26 0.74
N GLY A 405 -0.96 6.08 0.15
CA GLY A 405 -1.53 6.95 -0.88
C GLY A 405 -1.29 6.49 -2.31
N SER A 406 -2.22 6.89 -3.17
CA SER A 406 -2.30 6.48 -4.57
C SER A 406 -1.16 7.05 -5.42
N TRP A 407 -0.92 6.37 -6.55
CA TRP A 407 -0.02 6.83 -7.62
C TRP A 407 -0.74 6.84 -8.99
N ASN A 408 -1.95 6.32 -9.05
CA ASN A 408 -2.71 6.02 -10.27
C ASN A 408 -4.20 6.38 -10.15
N ARG A 409 -4.55 7.34 -9.32
CA ARG A 409 -5.93 7.83 -9.12
C ARG A 409 -6.01 9.36 -9.21
N VAL A 410 -7.07 9.88 -9.79
CA VAL A 410 -7.41 11.30 -9.82
C VAL A 410 -8.83 11.49 -9.25
N PRO A 411 -8.98 12.28 -8.17
CA PRO A 411 -7.94 12.87 -7.33
C PRO A 411 -7.14 11.81 -6.55
N LEU A 412 -6.01 12.21 -5.96
CA LEU A 412 -5.22 11.35 -5.07
C LEU A 412 -6.07 10.87 -3.89
N SER A 413 -5.83 9.61 -3.44
CA SER A 413 -6.48 8.99 -2.28
C SER A 413 -5.46 8.43 -1.29
N GLY A 414 -5.87 8.16 -0.05
CA GLY A 414 -4.98 7.74 1.02
C GLY A 414 -4.20 8.90 1.62
N TYR A 415 -2.88 8.78 1.78
CA TYR A 415 -2.00 9.79 2.41
C TYR A 415 -2.48 10.20 3.81
N LYS A 416 -2.89 9.24 4.61
CA LYS A 416 -3.41 9.45 5.96
C LYS A 416 -3.28 8.20 6.82
N VAL A 417 -3.45 8.35 8.12
CA VAL A 417 -3.65 7.23 9.04
C VAL A 417 -5.12 7.22 9.45
N ILE A 418 -5.74 6.06 9.34
CA ILE A 418 -7.14 5.85 9.70
C ILE A 418 -7.26 4.84 10.85
N PHE A 419 -8.40 4.87 11.52
CA PHE A 419 -8.85 3.85 12.45
C PHE A 419 -10.13 3.21 11.91
N VAL A 420 -10.14 1.88 11.79
CA VAL A 420 -11.33 1.11 11.46
C VAL A 420 -11.93 0.55 12.75
N PRO A 421 -13.13 0.99 13.17
CA PRO A 421 -13.79 0.46 14.36
C PRO A 421 -14.18 -1.01 14.17
N PHE A 422 -14.14 -1.78 15.27
CA PHE A 422 -14.60 -3.16 15.31
C PHE A 422 -15.72 -3.33 16.34
N THR A 423 -16.67 -4.17 16.02
CA THR A 423 -17.75 -4.58 16.92
C THR A 423 -17.96 -6.08 16.81
N GLY A 424 -17.90 -6.79 17.94
CA GLY A 424 -18.00 -8.25 17.94
C GLY A 424 -16.92 -8.95 17.12
N GLY A 425 -15.71 -8.38 17.09
CA GLY A 425 -14.54 -8.93 16.39
C GLY A 425 -14.56 -8.75 14.87
N SER A 426 -15.45 -7.90 14.33
CA SER A 426 -15.57 -7.59 12.89
C SER A 426 -15.56 -6.07 12.66
N PRO A 427 -15.00 -5.60 11.51
CA PRO A 427 -14.98 -4.18 11.19
C PRO A 427 -16.40 -3.61 11.01
N SER A 428 -16.61 -2.39 11.47
CA SER A 428 -17.93 -1.76 11.51
C SER A 428 -17.88 -0.27 11.20
N GLY A 429 -18.98 0.25 10.66
CA GLY A 429 -19.09 1.68 10.35
C GLY A 429 -18.13 2.16 9.27
N LYS A 430 -17.82 3.45 9.29
CA LYS A 430 -16.84 4.10 8.40
C LYS A 430 -15.50 4.28 9.10
N PRO A 431 -14.40 4.36 8.35
CA PRO A 431 -13.10 4.65 8.93
C PRO A 431 -13.09 6.06 9.54
N ILE A 432 -12.28 6.25 10.58
CA ILE A 432 -12.09 7.52 11.29
C ILE A 432 -10.68 8.00 10.99
N ASP A 433 -10.54 9.23 10.52
CA ASP A 433 -9.21 9.83 10.32
C ASP A 433 -8.49 10.03 11.66
N VAL A 434 -7.21 9.67 11.71
CA VAL A 434 -6.32 9.79 12.88
C VAL A 434 -5.25 10.85 12.66
N LEU A 435 -4.53 10.76 11.54
CA LEU A 435 -3.57 11.76 11.07
C LEU A 435 -3.85 12.07 9.60
N THR A 436 -3.91 13.34 9.26
CA THR A 436 -4.15 13.85 7.91
C THR A 436 -3.11 14.90 7.50
N GLU A 437 -3.30 15.54 6.35
CA GLU A 437 -2.46 16.61 5.80
C GLU A 437 -1.02 16.16 5.45
N PHE A 438 -0.87 14.87 5.08
CA PHE A 438 0.36 14.37 4.46
C PHE A 438 0.54 14.86 3.01
N LEU A 439 -0.51 15.38 2.38
CA LEU A 439 -0.45 16.19 1.17
C LEU A 439 -0.62 17.67 1.53
N ASN A 440 0.05 18.54 0.76
CA ASN A 440 -0.26 19.97 0.78
C ASN A 440 -1.42 20.29 -0.19
N ASP A 441 -1.83 21.55 -0.25
CA ASP A 441 -2.94 22.02 -1.10
C ASP A 441 -2.64 21.87 -2.61
N GLU A 442 -1.35 21.78 -2.99
CA GLU A 442 -0.90 21.57 -4.36
C GLU A 442 -0.84 20.08 -4.73
N GLY A 443 -1.19 19.16 -3.80
CA GLY A 443 -1.12 17.70 -4.00
C GLY A 443 0.31 17.16 -3.97
N GLU A 444 1.25 17.85 -3.35
CA GLU A 444 2.60 17.35 -3.11
C GLU A 444 2.69 16.64 -1.75
N ALA A 445 3.45 15.55 -1.67
CA ALA A 445 3.57 14.73 -0.47
C ALA A 445 4.63 15.29 0.49
N ARG A 446 4.19 15.78 1.65
CA ARG A 446 5.04 16.09 2.81
C ARG A 446 5.51 14.80 3.47
N GLY A 447 4.65 13.79 3.51
CA GLY A 447 4.90 12.48 4.08
C GLY A 447 4.02 11.40 3.47
N ARG A 448 4.34 10.14 3.78
CA ARG A 448 3.55 8.97 3.38
C ARG A 448 3.56 7.93 4.50
N PRO A 449 2.42 7.69 5.17
CA PRO A 449 2.33 6.70 6.26
C PRO A 449 2.60 5.27 5.76
N VAL A 450 3.36 4.49 6.54
CA VAL A 450 3.66 3.08 6.26
C VAL A 450 3.30 2.22 7.47
N GLY A 451 4.27 1.77 8.24
CA GLY A 451 4.08 0.95 9.43
C GLY A 451 3.43 1.72 10.57
N VAL A 452 2.60 1.04 11.32
CA VAL A 452 1.98 1.55 12.54
C VAL A 452 2.19 0.55 13.67
N ALA A 453 2.38 1.03 14.89
CA ALA A 453 2.54 0.19 16.08
C ALA A 453 2.06 0.92 17.34
N ILE A 454 1.62 0.18 18.37
CA ILE A 454 1.37 0.75 19.69
C ILE A 454 2.64 0.57 20.53
N ASP A 455 3.14 1.67 21.12
CA ASP A 455 4.29 1.63 22.03
C ASP A 455 3.88 1.17 23.45
N ASN A 456 4.86 0.92 24.31
CA ASN A 456 4.62 0.42 25.67
C ASN A 456 3.88 1.42 26.59
N THR A 457 3.73 2.66 26.17
CA THR A 457 2.95 3.69 26.88
C THR A 457 1.50 3.76 26.37
N GLY A 458 1.19 3.02 25.30
CA GLY A 458 -0.09 3.02 24.63
C GLY A 458 -0.26 4.12 23.58
N ALA A 459 0.80 4.81 23.19
CA ALA A 459 0.78 5.77 22.09
C ALA A 459 0.89 5.04 20.74
N LEU A 460 0.30 5.63 19.70
CA LEU A 460 0.44 5.13 18.34
C LEU A 460 1.69 5.73 17.70
N LEU A 461 2.57 4.87 17.19
CA LEU A 461 3.72 5.23 16.37
C LEU A 461 3.37 5.04 14.88
N VAL A 462 3.83 5.94 14.04
CA VAL A 462 3.61 5.93 12.60
C VAL A 462 4.92 6.17 11.86
N ALA A 463 5.33 5.24 11.02
CA ALA A 463 6.47 5.44 10.11
C ALA A 463 6.04 6.27 8.90
N ASP A 464 6.87 7.24 8.54
CA ASP A 464 6.69 8.13 7.39
C ASP A 464 7.95 8.09 6.54
N ASP A 465 7.90 7.38 5.42
CA ASP A 465 9.06 7.09 4.59
C ASP A 465 9.52 8.27 3.72
N VAL A 466 8.62 9.19 3.34
CA VAL A 466 8.95 10.43 2.63
C VAL A 466 9.37 11.52 3.62
N GLY A 467 8.70 11.60 4.77
CA GLY A 467 9.06 12.53 5.84
C GLY A 467 10.30 12.13 6.64
N ASN A 468 10.83 10.91 6.45
CA ASN A 468 11.98 10.36 7.18
C ASN A 468 11.84 10.47 8.70
N THR A 469 10.61 10.27 9.19
CA THR A 469 10.21 10.55 10.58
C THR A 469 9.34 9.41 11.13
N ILE A 470 9.48 9.12 12.41
CA ILE A 470 8.48 8.37 13.16
C ILE A 470 7.64 9.38 13.95
N TRP A 471 6.36 9.41 13.69
CA TRP A 471 5.39 10.23 14.40
C TRP A 471 4.84 9.47 15.60
N ARG A 472 4.63 10.17 16.72
CA ARG A 472 4.04 9.62 17.95
C ARG A 472 2.74 10.35 18.26
N VAL A 473 1.64 9.59 18.35
CA VAL A 473 0.29 10.10 18.58
C VAL A 473 -0.16 9.72 19.98
N THR A 474 -0.62 10.71 20.75
CA THR A 474 -1.09 10.55 22.12
C THR A 474 -2.46 11.21 22.32
N SER A 475 -3.15 10.88 23.40
CA SER A 475 -4.37 11.59 23.81
C SER A 475 -4.06 13.04 24.21
N ALA A 476 -4.85 14.00 23.71
CA ALA A 476 -4.75 15.39 24.13
C ALA A 476 -5.20 15.60 25.58
N PHE A 477 -5.95 14.64 26.17
CA PHE A 477 -6.54 14.71 27.50
C PHE A 477 -5.72 13.96 28.56
N GLN A 478 -4.62 13.29 28.19
CA GLN A 478 -3.72 12.70 29.18
C GLN A 478 -2.99 13.82 29.92
N THR A 479 -3.37 14.06 31.16
CA THR A 479 -2.48 14.69 32.16
C THR A 479 -1.30 13.75 32.39
N ALA A 480 -0.09 14.29 32.50
CA ALA A 480 1.15 13.56 32.73
C ALA A 480 0.91 12.44 33.76
N ALA A 481 1.09 11.18 33.34
CA ALA A 481 0.85 10.03 34.19
C ALA A 481 1.78 10.12 35.40
N THR A 482 1.19 10.14 36.55
CA THR A 482 1.89 10.00 37.82
C THR A 482 2.79 8.77 37.71
N LYS A 483 4.11 8.93 37.85
CA LYS A 483 5.10 7.85 37.86
C LYS A 483 4.59 6.73 38.77
N ARG A 484 4.15 5.61 38.20
CA ARG A 484 3.93 4.41 39.01
C ARG A 484 5.31 3.97 39.51
N SER A 485 5.56 4.25 40.79
CA SER A 485 6.68 3.68 41.50
C SER A 485 6.49 2.15 41.52
N VAL A 486 7.35 1.44 40.83
CA VAL A 486 7.48 -0.01 40.99
C VAL A 486 7.96 -0.24 42.46
N PRO A 487 7.24 -1.00 43.28
CA PRO A 487 7.77 -1.40 44.57
C PRO A 487 8.99 -2.30 44.35
N LYS A 488 10.07 -2.03 45.09
CA LYS A 488 11.29 -2.84 45.08
C LYS A 488 11.04 -4.27 45.57
#